data_1797bb2b8c735773f5e3f6691e27f270
#
_entry.id   1797bb2b8c735773f5e3f6691e27f270
#
_cell.length_a   1.000
_cell.length_b   1.000
_cell.length_c   1.000
_cell.angle_alpha   90.00
_cell.angle_beta   90.00
_cell.angle_gamma   90.00
#
_symmetry.space_group_name_H-M   'P 1'
#
loop_
_entity.id
_entity.type
_entity.pdbx_description
1 polymer ?
#
loop_
_entity_poly.entity_id
_entity_poly.type
_entity_poly.pdbx_seq_one_letter_code
_entity_poly.pdbx_strand_id
1 'polypeptide(L)'
;LTQRSERDLQKTVGASQIGDPCTYHLAQAMLPREEEEGEAVYWLGAKIGTAIHYLLETLVEDADLSEFPELKGAKVEEKIHLGTIEGYGEINSKPDLALVEENHLIDWKTTSRAKSKKLQFAFDYPDRADADSVYTVQKYTAQTQLYGWGLNRAGIEIDKLVVLLPKTNTC
;
A
#
# COMPACT_ATOMS: atom_id res chain seq x y z
N LEU A 1 -23.12 -8.69 -12.93
CA LEU A 1 -22.01 -9.68 -12.95
C LEU A 1 -20.75 -8.95 -12.54
N THR A 2 -20.47 -8.93 -11.24
CA THR A 2 -19.25 -8.34 -10.67
C THR A 2 -18.19 -9.42 -10.64
N GLN A 3 -17.30 -9.44 -11.64
CA GLN A 3 -16.06 -10.19 -11.55
C GLN A 3 -15.25 -9.58 -10.41
N ARG A 4 -14.98 -10.36 -9.35
CA ARG A 4 -14.05 -9.99 -8.28
C ARG A 4 -12.66 -9.86 -8.89
N SER A 5 -11.93 -8.81 -8.58
CA SER A 5 -10.52 -8.69 -8.98
C SER A 5 -9.67 -9.73 -8.24
N GLU A 6 -8.50 -10.07 -8.77
CA GLU A 6 -7.56 -10.96 -8.06
C GLU A 6 -7.16 -10.39 -6.68
N ARG A 7 -7.20 -9.06 -6.50
CA ARG A 7 -7.00 -8.39 -5.21
C ARG A 7 -8.08 -8.72 -4.19
N ASP A 8 -9.33 -8.92 -4.63
CA ASP A 8 -10.46 -9.30 -3.76
C ASP A 8 -10.35 -10.76 -3.26
N LEU A 9 -9.45 -11.53 -3.87
CA LEU A 9 -9.20 -12.94 -3.56
C LEU A 9 -7.90 -13.15 -2.76
N GLN A 10 -7.36 -12.10 -2.13
CA GLN A 10 -6.15 -12.24 -1.31
C GLN A 10 -6.39 -13.24 -0.17
N LYS A 11 -5.86 -14.45 -0.33
CA LYS A 11 -5.99 -15.57 0.61
C LYS A 11 -4.92 -15.55 1.72
N THR A 12 -3.91 -14.70 1.58
CA THR A 12 -2.79 -14.59 2.51
C THR A 12 -2.61 -13.16 2.97
N VAL A 13 -2.10 -12.97 4.17
CA VAL A 13 -1.76 -11.63 4.67
C VAL A 13 -0.65 -11.01 3.83
N GLY A 14 -0.74 -9.72 3.58
CA GLY A 14 0.29 -8.92 2.92
C GLY A 14 0.91 -7.91 3.87
N ALA A 15 1.79 -7.05 3.36
CA ALA A 15 2.48 -6.03 4.16
C ALA A 15 1.51 -5.09 4.90
N SER A 16 0.36 -4.76 4.30
CA SER A 16 -0.65 -3.90 4.92
C SER A 16 -1.32 -4.50 6.16
N GLN A 17 -1.43 -5.83 6.24
CA GLN A 17 -1.95 -6.51 7.42
C GLN A 17 -0.85 -6.79 8.45
N ILE A 18 0.34 -7.20 8.01
CA ILE A 18 1.48 -7.44 8.90
C ILE A 18 1.94 -6.15 9.57
N GLY A 19 1.90 -5.03 8.84
CA GLY A 19 2.22 -3.70 9.36
C GLY A 19 1.14 -3.09 10.26
N ASP A 20 0.02 -3.79 10.49
CA ASP A 20 -1.03 -3.31 11.38
C ASP A 20 -0.54 -3.34 12.85
N PRO A 21 -0.52 -2.20 13.57
CA PRO A 21 -0.07 -2.16 14.95
C PRO A 21 -1.01 -2.92 15.92
N CYS A 22 -2.19 -3.32 15.48
CA CYS A 22 -3.13 -4.10 16.26
C CYS A 22 -2.98 -5.61 15.98
N THR A 23 -2.43 -6.35 16.93
CA THR A 23 -2.27 -7.81 16.82
C THR A 23 -3.58 -8.57 16.67
N TYR A 24 -4.69 -8.03 17.20
CA TYR A 24 -6.02 -8.60 17.01
C TYR A 24 -6.46 -8.54 15.54
N HIS A 25 -6.24 -7.40 14.85
CA HIS A 25 -6.53 -7.27 13.42
C HIS A 25 -5.67 -8.22 12.58
N LEU A 26 -4.39 -8.36 12.94
CA LEU A 26 -3.51 -9.32 12.26
C LEU A 26 -4.01 -10.75 12.45
N ALA A 27 -4.34 -11.15 13.68
CA ALA A 27 -4.88 -12.48 13.95
C ALA A 27 -6.18 -12.74 13.18
N GLN A 28 -7.09 -11.78 13.14
CA GLN A 28 -8.33 -11.88 12.33
C GLN A 28 -8.04 -12.01 10.84
N ALA A 29 -7.01 -11.32 10.32
CA ALA A 29 -6.62 -11.42 8.90
C ALA A 29 -6.02 -12.78 8.54
N MET A 30 -5.45 -13.49 9.51
CA MET A 30 -4.85 -14.84 9.33
C MET A 30 -5.86 -15.97 9.46
N LEU A 31 -7.03 -15.73 10.05
CA LEU A 31 -8.07 -16.77 10.19
C LEU A 31 -8.78 -17.00 8.85
N PRO A 32 -9.19 -18.25 8.55
CA PRO A 32 -10.08 -18.51 7.44
C PRO A 32 -11.34 -17.66 7.57
N ARG A 33 -11.69 -16.90 6.55
CA ARG A 33 -12.94 -16.14 6.52
C ARG A 33 -13.99 -16.95 5.81
N GLU A 34 -15.13 -17.17 6.47
CA GLU A 34 -16.35 -17.51 5.76
C GLU A 34 -16.73 -16.29 4.87
N GLU A 35 -17.15 -16.57 3.64
CA GLU A 35 -17.55 -15.51 2.72
C GLU A 35 -18.85 -14.87 3.24
N GLU A 36 -18.74 -13.81 4.04
CA GLU A 36 -19.88 -12.97 4.32
C GLU A 36 -20.22 -12.15 3.07
N GLU A 37 -21.44 -12.23 2.61
CA GLU A 37 -22.00 -11.33 1.62
C GLU A 37 -22.07 -9.92 2.22
N GLY A 38 -20.97 -9.18 2.18
CA GLY A 38 -20.87 -7.82 2.72
C GLY A 38 -21.68 -6.82 1.91
N GLU A 39 -22.34 -5.91 2.61
CA GLU A 39 -23.18 -4.88 2.02
C GLU A 39 -22.43 -4.01 0.98
N ALA A 40 -23.06 -3.77 -0.16
CA ALA A 40 -22.51 -3.09 -1.33
C ALA A 40 -21.91 -1.68 -1.09
N VAL A 41 -22.22 -1.04 0.02
CA VAL A 41 -21.81 0.34 0.33
C VAL A 41 -20.31 0.48 0.62
N TYR A 42 -19.68 -0.54 1.24
CA TYR A 42 -18.25 -0.54 1.56
C TYR A 42 -17.34 -0.72 0.33
N TRP A 43 -17.89 -1.20 -0.77
CA TRP A 43 -17.13 -1.53 -1.97
C TRP A 43 -16.74 -0.32 -2.83
N LEU A 44 -17.51 0.78 -2.77
CA LEU A 44 -17.28 1.93 -3.66
C LEU A 44 -15.91 2.59 -3.38
N GLY A 45 -15.58 2.84 -2.12
CA GLY A 45 -14.30 3.43 -1.73
C GLY A 45 -13.10 2.56 -2.15
N ALA A 46 -13.19 1.25 -1.93
CA ALA A 46 -12.17 0.30 -2.35
C ALA A 46 -12.02 0.25 -3.88
N LYS A 47 -13.14 0.25 -4.62
CA LYS A 47 -13.13 0.27 -6.10
C LYS A 47 -12.53 1.56 -6.66
N ILE A 48 -12.83 2.72 -6.06
CA ILE A 48 -12.21 3.99 -6.45
C ILE A 48 -10.69 3.92 -6.19
N GLY A 49 -10.27 3.41 -5.03
CA GLY A 49 -8.86 3.18 -4.73
C GLY A 49 -8.18 2.34 -5.80
N THR A 50 -8.75 1.17 -6.10
CA THR A 50 -8.23 0.26 -7.14
C THR A 50 -8.15 0.92 -8.52
N ALA A 51 -9.17 1.70 -8.91
CA ALA A 51 -9.18 2.40 -10.19
C ALA A 51 -8.07 3.48 -10.27
N ILE A 52 -7.81 4.19 -9.17
CA ILE A 52 -6.73 5.17 -9.09
C ILE A 52 -5.37 4.50 -9.16
N HIS A 53 -5.16 3.39 -8.45
CA HIS A 53 -3.92 2.60 -8.55
C HIS A 53 -3.69 2.18 -10.00
N TYR A 54 -4.67 1.56 -10.65
CA TYR A 54 -4.56 1.14 -12.05
C TYR A 54 -4.23 2.31 -12.99
N LEU A 55 -4.86 3.48 -12.79
CA LEU A 55 -4.54 4.67 -13.58
C LEU A 55 -3.10 5.11 -13.39
N LEU A 56 -2.61 5.15 -12.15
CA LEU A 56 -1.23 5.56 -11.84
C LEU A 56 -0.22 4.55 -12.41
N GLU A 57 -0.50 3.25 -12.31
CA GLU A 57 0.29 2.18 -12.93
C GLU A 57 0.43 2.42 -14.44
N THR A 58 -0.70 2.59 -15.13
CA THR A 58 -0.73 2.85 -16.59
C THR A 58 0.04 4.13 -16.96
N LEU A 59 -0.11 5.20 -16.17
CA LEU A 59 0.61 6.45 -16.42
C LEU A 59 2.12 6.28 -16.28
N VAL A 60 2.59 5.47 -15.35
CA VAL A 60 4.04 5.17 -15.20
C VAL A 60 4.54 4.29 -16.34
N GLU A 61 3.76 3.25 -16.71
CA GLU A 61 4.12 2.32 -17.79
C GLU A 61 4.17 3.00 -19.16
N ASP A 62 3.25 3.93 -19.43
CA ASP A 62 3.15 4.67 -20.70
C ASP A 62 3.99 5.97 -20.73
N ALA A 63 4.70 6.29 -19.64
CA ALA A 63 5.45 7.55 -19.54
C ALA A 63 6.59 7.63 -20.55
N ASP A 64 6.74 8.80 -21.17
CA ASP A 64 7.91 9.09 -22.01
C ASP A 64 9.16 9.30 -21.14
N LEU A 65 10.08 8.34 -21.20
CA LEU A 65 11.32 8.37 -20.43
C LEU A 65 12.25 9.54 -20.78
N SER A 66 12.02 10.23 -21.90
CA SER A 66 12.76 11.47 -22.23
C SER A 66 12.27 12.65 -21.40
N GLU A 67 11.00 12.65 -20.99
CA GLU A 67 10.40 13.66 -20.11
C GLU A 67 10.51 13.27 -18.61
N PHE A 68 10.51 11.95 -18.32
CA PHE A 68 10.54 11.40 -16.97
C PHE A 68 11.67 10.36 -16.80
N PRO A 69 12.95 10.80 -16.88
CA PRO A 69 14.09 9.89 -16.83
C PRO A 69 14.19 9.09 -15.51
N GLU A 70 13.62 9.59 -14.41
CA GLU A 70 13.56 8.92 -13.12
C GLU A 70 12.70 7.63 -13.13
N LEU A 71 11.83 7.48 -14.13
CA LEU A 71 11.02 6.27 -14.31
C LEU A 71 11.78 5.14 -15.03
N LYS A 72 13.02 5.39 -15.46
CA LYS A 72 13.82 4.38 -16.11
C LYS A 72 14.09 3.21 -15.16
N GLY A 73 13.72 2.00 -15.59
CA GLY A 73 13.85 0.80 -14.78
C GLY A 73 12.90 0.72 -13.58
N ALA A 74 11.92 1.63 -13.51
CA ALA A 74 10.90 1.59 -12.47
C ALA A 74 10.17 0.24 -12.45
N LYS A 75 9.81 -0.21 -11.25
CA LYS A 75 9.06 -1.45 -11.03
C LYS A 75 7.70 -1.11 -10.45
N VAL A 76 6.66 -1.50 -11.17
CA VAL A 76 5.27 -1.23 -10.82
C VAL A 76 4.61 -2.53 -10.38
N GLU A 77 3.99 -2.56 -9.22
CA GLU A 77 3.28 -3.74 -8.67
C GLU A 77 4.09 -5.06 -8.73
N GLU A 78 5.42 -4.98 -8.69
CA GLU A 78 6.26 -6.18 -8.73
C GLU A 78 6.07 -7.02 -7.46
N LYS A 79 5.81 -8.31 -7.65
CA LYS A 79 5.62 -9.22 -6.53
C LYS A 79 6.94 -9.46 -5.79
N ILE A 80 6.97 -9.15 -4.51
CA ILE A 80 8.10 -9.40 -3.62
C ILE A 80 7.76 -10.44 -2.56
N HIS A 81 8.73 -11.27 -2.20
CA HIS A 81 8.62 -12.22 -1.10
C HIS A 81 9.11 -11.57 0.20
N LEU A 82 8.22 -11.42 1.19
CA LEU A 82 8.54 -10.86 2.50
C LEU A 82 9.03 -11.91 3.48
N GLY A 83 8.64 -13.17 3.33
CA GLY A 83 9.04 -14.25 4.23
C GLY A 83 8.03 -15.38 4.25
N THR A 84 8.24 -16.30 5.20
CA THR A 84 7.34 -17.43 5.43
C THR A 84 7.00 -17.49 6.91
N ILE A 85 5.72 -17.68 7.23
CA ILE A 85 5.25 -17.93 8.59
C ILE A 85 4.97 -19.42 8.72
N GLU A 86 5.61 -20.07 9.69
CA GLU A 86 5.42 -21.51 9.94
C GLU A 86 3.94 -21.80 10.23
N GLY A 87 3.41 -22.82 9.56
CA GLY A 87 2.01 -23.21 9.68
C GLY A 87 1.02 -22.33 8.90
N TYR A 88 1.46 -21.19 8.34
CA TYR A 88 0.59 -20.30 7.58
C TYR A 88 0.96 -20.22 6.09
N GLY A 89 2.26 -20.15 5.76
CA GLY A 89 2.76 -20.12 4.40
C GLY A 89 3.56 -18.86 4.04
N GLU A 90 3.75 -18.66 2.74
CA GLU A 90 4.52 -17.54 2.21
C GLU A 90 3.76 -16.23 2.32
N ILE A 91 4.49 -15.19 2.69
CA ILE A 91 4.02 -13.81 2.72
C ILE A 91 4.61 -13.08 1.51
N ASN A 92 3.74 -12.71 0.61
CA ASN A 92 4.09 -11.96 -0.59
C ASN A 92 3.36 -10.61 -0.57
N SER A 93 3.94 -9.62 -1.24
CA SER A 93 3.31 -8.31 -1.37
C SER A 93 3.70 -7.67 -2.70
N LYS A 94 2.99 -6.60 -3.07
CA LYS A 94 3.26 -5.83 -4.26
C LYS A 94 3.33 -4.35 -3.85
N PRO A 95 4.51 -3.75 -3.79
CA PRO A 95 4.65 -2.30 -3.64
C PRO A 95 4.15 -1.59 -4.90
N ASP A 96 3.57 -0.40 -4.75
CA ASP A 96 2.95 0.31 -5.86
C ASP A 96 3.99 0.74 -6.91
N LEU A 97 5.10 1.37 -6.48
CA LEU A 97 6.15 1.84 -7.39
C LEU A 97 7.52 1.85 -6.71
N ALA A 98 8.52 1.24 -7.33
CA ALA A 98 9.92 1.41 -6.96
C ALA A 98 10.68 2.11 -8.09
N LEU A 99 11.24 3.29 -7.81
CA LEU A 99 12.14 4.03 -8.69
C LEU A 99 13.56 3.54 -8.42
N VAL A 100 14.02 2.60 -9.24
CA VAL A 100 15.27 1.84 -8.99
C VAL A 100 16.49 2.74 -9.10
N GLU A 101 16.54 3.62 -10.08
CA GLU A 101 17.68 4.56 -10.30
C GLU A 101 17.79 5.58 -9.14
N GLU A 102 16.68 5.89 -8.48
CA GLU A 102 16.59 6.86 -7.38
C GLU A 102 16.62 6.22 -5.99
N ASN A 103 16.62 4.89 -5.91
CA ASN A 103 16.49 4.12 -4.65
C ASN A 103 15.23 4.48 -3.83
N HIS A 104 14.15 4.90 -4.49
CA HIS A 104 12.92 5.33 -3.85
C HIS A 104 11.81 4.31 -3.98
N LEU A 105 11.09 4.07 -2.90
CA LEU A 105 9.81 3.38 -2.89
C LEU A 105 8.69 4.38 -2.68
N ILE A 106 7.66 4.32 -3.52
CA ILE A 106 6.46 5.14 -3.42
C ILE A 106 5.26 4.23 -3.23
N ASP A 107 4.48 4.50 -2.19
CA ASP A 107 3.20 3.85 -1.93
C ASP A 107 2.11 4.93 -1.95
N TRP A 108 1.16 4.84 -2.85
CA TRP A 108 0.09 5.84 -2.96
C TRP A 108 -1.17 5.41 -2.25
N LYS A 109 -1.75 6.34 -1.51
CA LYS A 109 -2.95 6.13 -0.72
C LYS A 109 -4.01 7.17 -1.06
N THR A 110 -5.14 6.70 -1.56
CA THR A 110 -6.27 7.61 -1.84
C THR A 110 -6.94 8.06 -0.55
N THR A 111 -7.06 9.38 -0.38
CA THR A 111 -7.67 9.95 0.82
C THR A 111 -8.23 11.35 0.55
N SER A 112 -9.15 11.82 1.41
CA SER A 112 -9.64 13.20 1.33
C SER A 112 -8.56 14.19 1.75
N ARG A 113 -8.66 15.44 1.25
CA ARG A 113 -7.76 16.53 1.62
C ARG A 113 -7.70 16.77 3.14
N ALA A 114 -8.86 16.67 3.80
CA ALA A 114 -8.92 16.85 5.26
C ALA A 114 -8.16 15.74 5.99
N LYS A 115 -8.34 14.48 5.59
CA LYS A 115 -7.62 13.34 6.16
C LYS A 115 -6.12 13.41 5.85
N SER A 116 -5.72 13.79 4.64
CA SER A 116 -4.30 13.97 4.27
C SER A 116 -3.59 14.94 5.21
N LYS A 117 -4.22 16.11 5.51
CA LYS A 117 -3.66 17.08 6.46
C LYS A 117 -3.52 16.53 7.88
N LYS A 118 -4.51 15.73 8.34
CA LYS A 118 -4.44 15.09 9.66
C LYS A 118 -3.32 14.06 9.73
N LEU A 119 -3.15 13.26 8.68
CA LEU A 119 -2.08 12.26 8.61
C LEU A 119 -0.70 12.93 8.58
N GLN A 120 -0.53 14.02 7.81
CA GLN A 120 0.71 14.78 7.82
C GLN A 120 1.00 15.34 9.21
N PHE A 121 -0.01 15.93 9.88
CA PHE A 121 0.15 16.42 11.24
C PHE A 121 0.50 15.31 12.23
N ALA A 122 -0.10 14.13 12.10
CA ALA A 122 0.20 12.99 12.96
C ALA A 122 1.60 12.41 12.71
N PHE A 123 2.11 12.49 11.49
CA PHE A 123 3.47 12.12 11.16
C PHE A 123 4.49 13.08 11.81
N ASP A 124 4.24 14.40 11.70
CA ASP A 124 5.15 15.44 12.22
C ASP A 124 5.08 15.57 13.74
N TYR A 125 3.89 15.35 14.33
CA TYR A 125 3.61 15.59 15.75
C TYR A 125 2.75 14.47 16.36
N PRO A 126 3.27 13.22 16.47
CA PRO A 126 2.47 12.06 16.90
C PRO A 126 1.87 12.21 18.30
N ASP A 127 2.58 12.87 19.23
CA ASP A 127 2.10 13.09 20.61
C ASP A 127 0.95 14.10 20.73
N ARG A 128 0.65 14.83 19.66
CA ARG A 128 -0.36 15.90 19.62
C ARG A 128 -1.53 15.58 18.68
N ALA A 129 -1.42 14.52 17.91
CA ALA A 129 -2.44 14.10 16.94
C ALA A 129 -3.50 13.18 17.57
N ASP A 130 -4.62 13.03 16.90
CA ASP A 130 -5.63 12.04 17.30
C ASP A 130 -5.13 10.60 17.08
N ALA A 131 -5.61 9.68 17.94
CA ALA A 131 -5.16 8.29 17.95
C ALA A 131 -5.37 7.57 16.62
N ASP A 132 -6.47 7.85 15.91
CA ASP A 132 -6.79 7.21 14.62
C ASP A 132 -5.81 7.63 13.52
N SER A 133 -5.42 8.92 13.52
CA SER A 133 -4.41 9.45 12.59
C SER A 133 -3.03 8.87 12.87
N VAL A 134 -2.63 8.79 14.15
CA VAL A 134 -1.37 8.15 14.57
C VAL A 134 -1.34 6.69 14.17
N TYR A 135 -2.39 5.94 14.48
CA TYR A 135 -2.53 4.54 14.07
C TYR A 135 -2.38 4.35 12.55
N THR A 136 -3.06 5.20 11.76
CA THR A 136 -2.98 5.13 10.30
C THR A 136 -1.58 5.39 9.79
N VAL A 137 -0.87 6.37 10.36
CA VAL A 137 0.52 6.69 10.01
C VAL A 137 1.44 5.52 10.35
N GLN A 138 1.32 4.95 11.54
CA GLN A 138 2.11 3.77 11.96
C GLN A 138 1.92 2.60 10.99
N LYS A 139 0.67 2.33 10.60
CA LYS A 139 0.33 1.26 9.65
C LYS A 139 0.98 1.50 8.27
N TYR A 140 0.90 2.71 7.73
CA TYR A 140 1.51 3.03 6.44
C TYR A 140 3.04 2.96 6.51
N THR A 141 3.63 3.48 7.59
CA THR A 141 5.08 3.42 7.81
C THR A 141 5.56 1.96 7.88
N ALA A 142 4.91 1.11 8.65
CA ALA A 142 5.26 -0.30 8.75
C ALA A 142 5.10 -1.04 7.41
N GLN A 143 4.03 -0.75 6.66
CA GLN A 143 3.82 -1.32 5.33
C GLN A 143 4.95 -0.95 4.38
N THR A 144 5.31 0.33 4.27
CA THR A 144 6.38 0.79 3.38
C THR A 144 7.75 0.28 3.80
N GLN A 145 8.03 0.18 5.11
CA GLN A 145 9.26 -0.44 5.61
C GLN A 145 9.37 -1.91 5.23
N LEU A 146 8.28 -2.68 5.34
CA LEU A 146 8.27 -4.08 4.90
C LEU A 146 8.52 -4.21 3.39
N TYR A 147 7.95 -3.33 2.59
CA TYR A 147 8.21 -3.28 1.15
C TYR A 147 9.68 -2.99 0.85
N GLY A 148 10.25 -1.93 1.45
CA GLY A 148 11.65 -1.57 1.27
C GLY A 148 12.58 -2.71 1.71
N TRP A 149 12.30 -3.35 2.84
CA TRP A 149 13.04 -4.52 3.30
C TRP A 149 12.97 -5.69 2.31
N GLY A 150 11.79 -5.99 1.77
CA GLY A 150 11.59 -7.05 0.78
C GLY A 150 12.33 -6.79 -0.52
N LEU A 151 12.28 -5.55 -1.02
CA LEU A 151 13.00 -5.12 -2.23
C LEU A 151 14.52 -5.20 -2.03
N ASN A 152 15.04 -4.70 -0.91
CA ASN A 152 16.47 -4.78 -0.58
C ASN A 152 16.95 -6.24 -0.53
N ARG A 153 16.17 -7.16 0.01
CA ARG A 153 16.49 -8.60 -0.02
C ARG A 153 16.46 -9.19 -1.43
N ALA A 154 15.65 -8.64 -2.31
CA ALA A 154 15.60 -9.02 -3.73
C ALA A 154 16.72 -8.38 -4.57
N GLY A 155 17.62 -7.59 -3.96
CA GLY A 155 18.73 -6.91 -4.63
C GLY A 155 18.36 -5.59 -5.29
N ILE A 156 17.20 -5.02 -4.94
CA ILE A 156 16.75 -3.69 -5.40
C ILE A 156 16.97 -2.73 -4.23
N GLU A 157 17.98 -1.88 -4.32
CA GLU A 157 18.34 -0.95 -3.24
C GLU A 157 17.26 0.10 -3.08
N ILE A 158 16.74 0.23 -1.83
CA ILE A 158 15.76 1.23 -1.44
C ILE A 158 16.27 1.90 -0.16
N ASP A 159 16.44 3.19 -0.19
CA ASP A 159 16.89 4.02 0.94
C ASP A 159 15.87 5.08 1.34
N LYS A 160 14.89 5.38 0.48
CA LYS A 160 13.83 6.35 0.75
C LYS A 160 12.44 5.74 0.56
N LEU A 161 11.61 5.92 1.59
CA LEU A 161 10.22 5.46 1.61
C LEU A 161 9.28 6.67 1.56
N VAL A 162 8.34 6.67 0.63
CA VAL A 162 7.41 7.78 0.40
C VAL A 162 5.98 7.24 0.41
N VAL A 163 5.13 7.80 1.27
CA VAL A 163 3.68 7.61 1.18
C VAL A 163 3.09 8.83 0.47
N LEU A 164 2.65 8.65 -0.76
CA LEU A 164 2.05 9.70 -1.54
C LEU A 164 0.54 9.75 -1.28
N LEU A 165 0.05 10.91 -0.84
CA LEU A 165 -1.36 11.16 -0.60
C LEU A 165 -1.90 12.13 -1.67
N PRO A 166 -2.33 11.64 -2.84
CA PRO A 166 -2.89 12.49 -3.87
C PRO A 166 -4.08 13.29 -3.33
N LYS A 167 -4.06 14.59 -3.54
CA LYS A 167 -5.16 15.47 -3.13
C LYS A 167 -6.31 15.29 -4.09
N THR A 168 -7.30 14.48 -3.75
CA THR A 168 -8.57 14.51 -4.47
C THR A 168 -9.29 15.81 -4.11
N ASN A 169 -9.38 16.72 -5.07
CA ASN A 169 -10.28 17.86 -4.94
C ASN A 169 -11.70 17.33 -5.12
N THR A 170 -12.30 16.86 -4.04
CA THR A 170 -13.75 16.73 -4.00
C THR A 170 -14.31 18.15 -3.89
N CYS A 171 -14.91 18.63 -4.97
CA CYS A 171 -15.77 19.81 -4.99
C CYS A 171 -16.93 19.64 -4.00
#